data_b35bd200f10d001552802701865510c7
#
_entry.id   b35bd200f10d001552802701865510c7
#
_cell.length_a   1.000
_cell.length_b   1.000
_cell.length_c   1.000
_cell.angle_alpha   90.00
_cell.angle_beta   90.00
_cell.angle_gamma   90.00
#
_symmetry.space_group_name_H-M   'P 1'
#
loop_
_entity.id
_entity.type
_entity.pdbx_description
1 polymer ?
#
loop_
_entity_poly.entity_id
_entity_poly.type
_entity_poly.pdbx_seq_one_letter_code
_entity_poly.pdbx_strand_id
1 'polypeptide(L)'
;YMVSGPNIIQGRFFERTIFNDKHPTINPVTGGTLSPIPFYSRVIDYEAGVLTNTSLPSLNLSRVFILSTGNTCSASEAFVNALRGIYVEVILIGGRTCGKPYGFYPTDNCGTTYFTIQFTGINAKGFGEYADGFVPRTNPVFQADVKGCPLADDFSQPLGDPAERLLGAALY
;
A
#
# COMPACT_ATOMS: atom_id res chain seq x y z
N TYR A 1 -4.65 -9.73 10.59
CA TYR A 1 -5.50 -10.43 9.63
C TYR A 1 -4.90 -10.34 8.24
N MET A 2 -5.00 -11.42 7.49
CA MET A 2 -4.70 -11.43 6.05
C MET A 2 -5.97 -11.09 5.27
N VAL A 3 -5.87 -10.17 4.34
CA VAL A 3 -7.00 -9.80 3.45
C VAL A 3 -7.37 -10.98 2.54
N SER A 4 -6.36 -11.61 1.92
CA SER A 4 -6.53 -12.72 0.98
C SER A 4 -6.01 -14.04 1.55
N GLY A 5 -6.45 -15.16 0.97
CA GLY A 5 -6.01 -16.48 1.38
C GLY A 5 -4.56 -16.78 1.02
N PRO A 6 -3.95 -17.77 1.66
CA PRO A 6 -2.54 -18.13 1.45
C PRO A 6 -2.21 -18.50 0.00
N ASN A 7 -3.15 -19.06 -0.74
CA ASN A 7 -2.95 -19.43 -2.14
C ASN A 7 -2.78 -18.21 -3.06
N ILE A 8 -3.40 -17.08 -2.73
CA ILE A 8 -3.32 -15.85 -3.52
C ILE A 8 -1.96 -15.16 -3.32
N ILE A 9 -1.40 -15.23 -2.11
CA ILE A 9 -0.13 -14.59 -1.77
C ILE A 9 1.10 -15.46 -2.06
N GLN A 10 0.91 -16.77 -2.33
CA GLN A 10 2.02 -17.68 -2.57
C GLN A 10 2.91 -17.23 -3.75
N GLY A 11 4.20 -17.12 -3.49
CA GLY A 11 5.18 -16.65 -4.47
C GLY A 11 5.06 -15.18 -4.86
N ARG A 12 4.25 -14.40 -4.14
CA ARG A 12 4.06 -12.97 -4.35
C ARG A 12 4.58 -12.17 -3.17
N PHE A 13 4.92 -10.93 -3.45
CA PHE A 13 5.42 -10.01 -2.43
C PHE A 13 4.48 -8.81 -2.26
N PHE A 14 4.50 -8.23 -1.07
CA PHE A 14 3.79 -7.01 -0.74
C PHE A 14 4.40 -5.83 -1.50
N GLU A 15 5.71 -5.68 -1.39
CA GLU A 15 6.46 -4.61 -2.03
C GLU A 15 7.92 -5.03 -2.27
N ARG A 16 8.51 -4.52 -3.32
CA ARG A 16 9.96 -4.57 -3.54
C ARG A 16 10.48 -3.14 -3.65
N THR A 17 11.42 -2.81 -2.76
CA THR A 17 12.15 -1.53 -2.81
C THR A 17 13.11 -1.53 -3.98
N ILE A 18 13.10 -0.46 -4.75
CA ILE A 18 14.06 -0.20 -5.82
C ILE A 18 14.74 1.16 -5.58
N PHE A 19 16.07 1.16 -5.69
CA PHE A 19 16.89 2.35 -5.82
C PHE A 19 17.15 2.66 -7.31
N ASN A 20 18.03 3.57 -7.61
CA ASN A 20 18.47 3.82 -8.98
C ASN A 20 19.30 2.64 -9.54
N ASP A 21 19.65 2.70 -10.81
CA ASP A 21 20.40 1.67 -11.56
C ASP A 21 21.80 1.37 -11.02
N LYS A 22 22.37 2.24 -10.18
CA LYS A 22 23.67 2.02 -9.51
C LYS A 22 23.55 1.06 -8.33
N HIS A 23 22.35 0.85 -7.81
CA HIS A 23 22.07 0.02 -6.62
C HIS A 23 20.95 -1.01 -6.88
N PRO A 24 21.15 -1.93 -7.84
CA PRO A 24 20.07 -2.85 -8.25
C PRO A 24 19.78 -3.96 -7.23
N THR A 25 20.73 -4.29 -6.36
CA THR A 25 20.63 -5.46 -5.47
C THR A 25 20.98 -5.18 -4.01
N ILE A 26 21.71 -4.10 -3.75
CA ILE A 26 22.18 -3.75 -2.41
C ILE A 26 21.63 -2.38 -2.03
N ASN A 27 21.08 -2.29 -0.82
CA ASN A 27 20.68 -1.02 -0.24
C ASN A 27 21.93 -0.18 0.06
N PRO A 28 22.08 1.00 -0.55
CA PRO A 28 23.30 1.80 -0.42
C PRO A 28 23.49 2.42 0.97
N VAL A 29 22.45 2.44 1.80
CA VAL A 29 22.48 3.02 3.15
C VAL A 29 22.75 1.95 4.20
N THR A 30 22.07 0.81 4.11
CA THR A 30 22.17 -0.26 5.13
C THR A 30 23.17 -1.35 4.76
N GLY A 31 23.61 -1.43 3.50
CA GLY A 31 24.46 -2.51 2.99
C GLY A 31 23.75 -3.86 2.83
N GLY A 32 22.47 -3.93 3.18
CA GLY A 32 21.70 -5.16 3.10
C GLY A 32 21.23 -5.48 1.67
N THR A 33 20.98 -6.76 1.38
CA THR A 33 20.41 -7.19 0.10
C THR A 33 18.97 -6.71 -0.02
N LEU A 34 18.61 -6.18 -1.20
CA LEU A 34 17.25 -5.74 -1.53
C LEU A 34 16.35 -6.96 -1.78
N SER A 35 15.79 -7.50 -0.71
CA SER A 35 14.81 -8.59 -0.77
C SER A 35 13.39 -8.05 -0.77
N PRO A 36 12.47 -8.64 -1.57
CA PRO A 36 11.07 -8.25 -1.51
C PRO A 36 10.47 -8.48 -0.13
N ILE A 37 9.63 -7.55 0.30
CA ILE A 37 8.81 -7.68 1.52
C ILE A 37 7.68 -8.67 1.21
N PRO A 38 7.58 -9.81 1.87
CA PRO A 38 6.53 -10.78 1.58
C PRO A 38 5.18 -10.34 2.15
N PHE A 39 4.11 -10.97 1.69
CA PHE A 39 2.87 -11.01 2.46
C PHE A 39 3.04 -11.99 3.60
N TYR A 40 3.02 -11.51 4.82
CA TYR A 40 3.19 -12.35 6.00
C TYR A 40 1.90 -13.14 6.28
N SER A 41 2.03 -14.44 6.46
CA SER A 41 0.93 -15.36 6.84
C SER A 41 1.00 -15.79 8.32
N ARG A 42 2.03 -15.32 9.03
CA ARG A 42 2.26 -15.63 10.43
C ARG A 42 2.51 -14.36 11.24
N VAL A 43 2.25 -14.45 12.52
CA VAL A 43 2.56 -13.37 13.47
C VAL A 43 4.07 -13.17 13.52
N ILE A 44 4.50 -11.92 13.52
CA ILE A 44 5.89 -11.53 13.71
C ILE A 44 6.10 -11.22 15.21
N ASP A 45 7.09 -11.86 15.80
CA ASP A 45 7.65 -11.42 17.07
C ASP A 45 8.62 -10.27 16.76
N TYR A 46 8.21 -9.05 17.05
CA TYR A 46 9.01 -7.85 16.75
C TYR A 46 10.23 -7.70 17.67
N GLU A 47 10.20 -8.26 18.86
CA GLU A 47 11.35 -8.23 19.80
C GLU A 47 12.45 -9.18 19.34
N ALA A 48 12.05 -10.39 18.95
CA ALA A 48 12.98 -11.40 18.43
C ALA A 48 13.30 -11.22 16.93
N GLY A 49 12.53 -10.43 16.19
CA GLY A 49 12.68 -10.22 14.75
C GLY A 49 12.36 -11.46 13.90
N VAL A 50 11.56 -12.40 14.40
CA VAL A 50 11.29 -13.68 13.76
C VAL A 50 9.81 -13.95 13.55
N LEU A 51 9.48 -14.74 12.52
CA LEU A 51 8.12 -15.24 12.31
C LEU A 51 7.83 -16.35 13.33
N THR A 52 6.74 -16.22 14.07
CA THR A 52 6.25 -17.24 14.99
C THR A 52 5.57 -18.40 14.24
N ASN A 53 5.21 -19.46 14.98
CA ASN A 53 4.41 -20.56 14.43
C ASN A 53 2.90 -20.25 14.37
N THR A 54 2.46 -19.09 14.90
CA THR A 54 1.06 -18.69 14.93
C THR A 54 0.63 -18.13 13.57
N SER A 55 -0.31 -18.79 12.91
CA SER A 55 -0.88 -18.31 11.64
C SER A 55 -1.76 -17.08 11.87
N LEU A 56 -1.70 -16.14 10.93
CA LEU A 56 -2.65 -15.03 10.88
C LEU A 56 -3.99 -15.51 10.35
N PRO A 57 -5.12 -15.12 10.97
CA PRO A 57 -6.43 -15.36 10.41
C PRO A 57 -6.56 -14.74 9.02
N SER A 58 -7.15 -15.45 8.07
CA SER A 58 -7.40 -14.99 6.72
C SER A 58 -8.88 -14.71 6.49
N LEU A 59 -9.18 -13.55 5.89
CA LEU A 59 -10.53 -13.17 5.48
C LEU A 59 -10.90 -13.77 4.11
N ASN A 60 -9.92 -14.29 3.36
CA ASN A 60 -10.11 -14.89 2.02
C ASN A 60 -10.88 -14.00 1.04
N LEU A 61 -10.68 -12.68 1.12
CA LEU A 61 -11.38 -11.73 0.27
C LEU A 61 -10.79 -11.71 -1.13
N SER A 62 -11.66 -11.74 -2.13
CA SER A 62 -11.30 -11.47 -3.53
C SER A 62 -11.41 -10.00 -3.90
N ARG A 63 -12.06 -9.19 -3.07
CA ARG A 63 -12.32 -7.76 -3.27
C ARG A 63 -12.26 -7.00 -1.96
N VAL A 64 -11.79 -5.76 -2.02
CA VAL A 64 -11.70 -4.83 -0.88
C VAL A 64 -12.18 -3.46 -1.32
N PHE A 65 -13.05 -2.85 -0.52
CA PHE A 65 -13.41 -1.44 -0.65
C PHE A 65 -12.50 -0.60 0.25
N ILE A 66 -11.94 0.47 -0.32
CA ILE A 66 -11.07 1.39 0.40
C ILE A 66 -11.67 2.79 0.32
N LEU A 67 -11.99 3.34 1.48
CA LEU A 67 -12.48 4.71 1.60
C LEU A 67 -11.28 5.64 1.71
N SER A 68 -11.18 6.62 0.81
CA SER A 68 -10.00 7.46 0.68
C SER A 68 -10.31 8.94 0.64
N THR A 69 -9.35 9.74 1.09
CA THR A 69 -9.36 11.20 0.98
C THR A 69 -8.02 11.68 0.43
N GLY A 70 -7.88 12.98 0.20
CA GLY A 70 -6.58 13.59 -0.16
C GLY A 70 -5.48 13.43 0.88
N ASN A 71 -5.82 13.00 2.11
CA ASN A 71 -4.88 12.69 3.19
C ASN A 71 -4.52 11.21 3.30
N THR A 72 -5.07 10.36 2.42
CA THR A 72 -4.68 8.96 2.32
C THR A 72 -3.32 8.86 1.65
N CYS A 73 -2.27 8.53 2.41
CA CYS A 73 -0.88 8.66 1.99
C CYS A 73 -0.02 7.45 2.36
N SER A 74 1.15 7.32 1.68
CA SER A 74 2.29 6.50 2.11
C SER A 74 1.92 5.03 2.34
N ALA A 75 1.95 4.54 3.59
CA ALA A 75 1.64 3.15 3.93
C ALA A 75 0.24 2.72 3.46
N SER A 76 -0.75 3.62 3.50
CA SER A 76 -2.09 3.35 2.98
C SER A 76 -2.08 3.16 1.46
N GLU A 77 -1.29 3.95 0.74
CA GLU A 77 -1.11 3.81 -0.71
C GLU A 77 -0.30 2.56 -1.06
N ALA A 78 0.74 2.24 -0.28
CA ALA A 78 1.49 0.99 -0.43
C ALA A 78 0.57 -0.24 -0.25
N PHE A 79 -0.36 -0.19 0.69
CA PHE A 79 -1.38 -1.23 0.87
C PHE A 79 -2.29 -1.37 -0.36
N VAL A 80 -2.83 -0.27 -0.88
CA VAL A 80 -3.59 -0.24 -2.14
C VAL A 80 -2.78 -0.86 -3.28
N ASN A 81 -1.53 -0.43 -3.42
CA ASN A 81 -0.64 -0.89 -4.48
C ASN A 81 -0.33 -2.39 -4.36
N ALA A 82 -0.04 -2.87 -3.16
CA ALA A 82 0.27 -4.27 -2.89
C ALA A 82 -0.91 -5.19 -3.24
N LEU A 83 -2.13 -4.86 -2.84
CA LEU A 83 -3.34 -5.62 -3.18
C LEU A 83 -3.60 -5.65 -4.68
N ARG A 84 -3.40 -4.54 -5.39
CA ARG A 84 -3.48 -4.47 -6.85
C ARG A 84 -2.41 -5.32 -7.55
N GLY A 85 -1.30 -5.54 -6.88
CA GLY A 85 -0.21 -6.41 -7.35
C GLY A 85 -0.55 -7.89 -7.35
N ILE A 86 -1.56 -8.30 -6.59
CA ILE A 86 -2.06 -9.66 -6.49
C ILE A 86 -3.47 -9.77 -7.08
N TYR A 87 -4.16 -10.91 -6.95
CA TYR A 87 -5.51 -11.08 -7.52
C TYR A 87 -6.63 -10.64 -6.54
N VAL A 88 -6.44 -9.51 -5.84
CA VAL A 88 -7.47 -8.86 -5.04
C VAL A 88 -7.97 -7.63 -5.78
N GLU A 89 -9.26 -7.58 -6.06
CA GLU A 89 -9.88 -6.40 -6.66
C GLU A 89 -9.96 -5.29 -5.62
N VAL A 90 -9.35 -4.15 -5.89
CA VAL A 90 -9.46 -2.95 -5.06
C VAL A 90 -10.49 -2.02 -5.65
N ILE A 91 -11.48 -1.63 -4.86
CA ILE A 91 -12.47 -0.59 -5.18
C ILE A 91 -12.17 0.63 -4.31
N LEU A 92 -11.83 1.75 -4.93
CA LEU A 92 -11.50 2.99 -4.24
C LEU A 92 -12.70 3.94 -4.27
N ILE A 93 -13.17 4.36 -3.11
CA ILE A 93 -14.31 5.27 -2.96
C ILE A 93 -13.85 6.50 -2.21
N GLY A 94 -14.09 7.68 -2.78
CA GLY A 94 -13.73 8.93 -2.13
C GLY A 94 -12.84 9.84 -2.96
N GLY A 95 -11.86 10.46 -2.31
CA GLY A 95 -10.91 11.36 -2.96
C GLY A 95 -9.71 10.65 -3.57
N ARG A 96 -9.02 11.36 -4.46
CA ARG A 96 -7.67 10.97 -4.90
C ARG A 96 -6.75 10.92 -3.69
N THR A 97 -5.88 9.91 -3.61
CA THR A 97 -4.85 9.82 -2.56
C THR A 97 -3.73 10.82 -2.78
N CYS A 98 -2.86 11.03 -1.81
CA CYS A 98 -1.88 12.13 -1.84
C CYS A 98 -0.70 11.93 -2.80
N GLY A 99 -0.35 10.68 -3.15
CA GLY A 99 0.76 10.42 -4.05
C GLY A 99 2.14 10.42 -3.39
N LYS A 100 2.37 9.51 -2.42
CA LYS A 100 3.66 9.38 -1.74
C LYS A 100 4.27 7.98 -1.92
N PRO A 101 4.77 7.64 -3.15
CA PRO A 101 5.38 6.34 -3.44
C PRO A 101 6.84 6.24 -3.02
N TYR A 102 7.49 7.38 -2.70
CA TYR A 102 8.91 7.47 -2.48
C TYR A 102 9.29 7.39 -1.01
N GLY A 103 10.47 6.83 -0.77
CA GLY A 103 11.06 6.76 0.55
C GLY A 103 12.47 7.34 0.61
N PHE A 104 12.95 7.55 1.83
CA PHE A 104 14.25 8.13 2.12
C PHE A 104 14.78 7.62 3.45
N TYR A 105 16.08 7.72 3.62
CA TYR A 105 16.74 7.56 4.91
C TYR A 105 17.22 8.93 5.40
N PRO A 106 17.14 9.22 6.70
CA PRO A 106 17.69 10.44 7.25
C PRO A 106 19.22 10.44 7.12
N THR A 107 19.79 11.57 6.74
CA THR A 107 21.25 11.78 6.68
C THR A 107 21.59 13.03 7.46
N ASP A 108 22.30 12.85 8.58
CA ASP A 108 22.73 13.95 9.46
C ASP A 108 24.02 14.56 8.94
N ASN A 109 24.06 15.89 8.87
CA ASN A 109 25.26 16.66 8.57
C ASN A 109 25.24 18.01 9.31
N CYS A 110 26.27 18.27 10.14
CA CYS A 110 26.45 19.52 10.86
C CYS A 110 25.20 20.02 11.62
N GLY A 111 24.50 19.12 12.33
CA GLY A 111 23.30 19.46 13.09
C GLY A 111 22.03 19.66 12.27
N THR A 112 22.08 19.37 10.97
CA THR A 112 20.92 19.38 10.07
C THR A 112 20.68 17.97 9.53
N THR A 113 19.42 17.51 9.55
CA THR A 113 19.02 16.22 8.99
C THR A 113 18.41 16.43 7.61
N TYR A 114 18.92 15.72 6.61
CA TYR A 114 18.44 15.73 5.23
C TYR A 114 17.59 14.49 4.95
N PHE A 115 16.50 14.69 4.21
CA PHE A 115 15.54 13.65 3.82
C PHE A 115 15.40 13.60 2.29
N THR A 116 16.49 13.31 1.61
CA THR A 116 16.50 13.22 0.15
C THR A 116 15.82 11.92 -0.30
N ILE A 117 14.92 12.00 -1.28
CA ILE A 117 14.29 10.82 -1.89
C ILE A 117 15.36 9.90 -2.48
N GLN A 118 15.31 8.61 -2.12
CA GLN A 118 16.33 7.64 -2.51
C GLN A 118 15.75 6.39 -3.17
N PHE A 119 14.51 6.02 -2.86
CA PHE A 119 13.91 4.78 -3.35
C PHE A 119 12.41 4.91 -3.59
N THR A 120 11.86 3.94 -4.31
CA THR A 120 10.41 3.72 -4.45
C THR A 120 10.07 2.26 -4.20
N GLY A 121 8.80 1.98 -3.90
CA GLY A 121 8.26 0.63 -3.77
C GLY A 121 7.47 0.22 -5.01
N ILE A 122 7.69 -0.99 -5.51
CA ILE A 122 6.88 -1.57 -6.57
C ILE A 122 6.12 -2.81 -6.08
N ASN A 123 4.93 -3.01 -6.60
CA ASN A 123 4.11 -4.19 -6.31
C ASN A 123 4.55 -5.44 -7.12
N ALA A 124 3.90 -6.57 -6.91
CA ALA A 124 4.21 -7.84 -7.58
C ALA A 124 4.02 -7.82 -9.11
N LYS A 125 3.38 -6.79 -9.67
CA LYS A 125 3.24 -6.54 -11.11
C LYS A 125 4.23 -5.49 -11.64
N GLY A 126 5.14 -5.00 -10.77
CA GLY A 126 6.16 -4.01 -11.14
C GLY A 126 5.68 -2.56 -11.12
N PHE A 127 4.46 -2.27 -10.64
CA PHE A 127 3.93 -0.92 -10.61
C PHE A 127 4.25 -0.21 -9.27
N GLY A 128 4.72 1.04 -9.34
CA GLY A 128 5.03 1.91 -8.20
C GLY A 128 4.89 3.41 -8.51
N GLU A 129 4.51 3.76 -9.74
CA GLU A 129 4.43 5.14 -10.22
C GLU A 129 3.05 5.75 -9.93
N TYR A 130 2.84 6.16 -8.67
CA TYR A 130 1.62 6.84 -8.22
C TYR A 130 1.91 8.17 -7.50
N ALA A 131 2.91 8.93 -7.99
CA ALA A 131 3.29 10.23 -7.42
C ALA A 131 2.14 11.26 -7.41
N ASP A 132 1.19 11.12 -8.32
CA ASP A 132 -0.03 11.94 -8.37
C ASP A 132 -1.21 11.34 -7.58
N GLY A 133 -0.98 10.26 -6.83
CA GLY A 133 -2.00 9.53 -6.08
C GLY A 133 -2.81 8.55 -6.91
N PHE A 134 -3.50 7.65 -6.21
CA PHE A 134 -4.50 6.78 -6.83
C PHE A 134 -5.80 7.56 -7.04
N VAL A 135 -6.38 7.42 -8.23
CA VAL A 135 -7.58 8.15 -8.63
C VAL A 135 -8.77 7.18 -8.73
N PRO A 136 -9.82 7.34 -7.92
CA PRO A 136 -11.03 6.55 -8.08
C PRO A 136 -11.72 6.86 -9.42
N ARG A 137 -11.99 5.84 -10.23
CA ARG A 137 -12.62 5.95 -11.54
C ARG A 137 -13.62 4.83 -11.79
N THR A 138 -14.77 5.16 -12.33
CA THR A 138 -15.73 4.15 -12.79
C THR A 138 -15.12 3.30 -13.91
N ASN A 139 -14.39 3.94 -14.82
CA ASN A 139 -13.68 3.30 -15.92
C ASN A 139 -12.19 3.70 -15.86
N PRO A 140 -11.32 2.91 -15.23
CA PRO A 140 -9.89 3.16 -15.17
C PRO A 140 -9.26 3.14 -16.57
N VAL A 141 -8.38 4.12 -16.83
CA VAL A 141 -7.63 4.26 -18.10
C VAL A 141 -6.13 4.20 -17.86
N PHE A 142 -5.66 4.88 -16.82
CA PHE A 142 -4.25 4.94 -16.46
C PHE A 142 -3.89 3.93 -15.37
N GLN A 143 -2.61 3.61 -15.23
CA GLN A 143 -2.16 2.65 -14.23
C GLN A 143 -2.43 3.08 -12.78
N ALA A 144 -2.43 4.39 -12.49
CA ALA A 144 -2.78 4.92 -11.17
C ALA A 144 -4.30 5.06 -10.95
N ASP A 145 -5.12 4.86 -11.98
CA ASP A 145 -6.56 4.80 -11.80
C ASP A 145 -6.96 3.51 -11.07
N VAL A 146 -7.89 3.61 -10.15
CA VAL A 146 -8.45 2.48 -9.41
C VAL A 146 -9.95 2.45 -9.64
N LYS A 147 -10.49 1.27 -9.93
CA LYS A 147 -11.95 1.09 -10.05
C LYS A 147 -12.66 1.62 -8.81
N GLY A 148 -13.71 2.38 -9.00
CA GLY A 148 -14.48 2.97 -7.91
C GLY A 148 -15.16 4.26 -8.32
N CYS A 149 -15.48 5.10 -7.36
CA CYS A 149 -16.15 6.37 -7.63
C CYS A 149 -15.55 7.52 -6.82
N PRO A 150 -15.37 8.71 -7.43
CA PRO A 150 -15.05 9.91 -6.70
C PRO A 150 -16.27 10.36 -5.88
N LEU A 151 -16.05 10.57 -4.59
CA LEU A 151 -17.09 10.98 -3.67
C LEU A 151 -16.47 11.89 -2.59
N ALA A 152 -17.18 12.95 -2.23
CA ALA A 152 -16.73 13.84 -1.16
C ALA A 152 -16.94 13.18 0.20
N ASP A 153 -15.98 13.39 1.10
CA ASP A 153 -16.07 12.98 2.49
C ASP A 153 -17.27 13.61 3.19
N ASP A 154 -17.81 12.96 4.21
CA ASP A 154 -19.00 13.38 4.93
C ASP A 154 -18.80 13.25 6.45
N PHE A 155 -18.59 14.36 7.11
CA PHE A 155 -18.42 14.45 8.56
C PHE A 155 -19.75 14.67 9.32
N SER A 156 -20.90 14.57 8.65
CA SER A 156 -22.21 14.76 9.28
C SER A 156 -22.67 13.51 10.05
N GLN A 157 -22.08 12.36 9.77
CA GLN A 157 -22.36 11.08 10.41
C GLN A 157 -21.15 10.52 11.17
N PRO A 158 -21.34 9.77 12.24
CA PRO A 158 -20.25 9.10 12.94
C PRO A 158 -19.53 8.09 12.05
N LEU A 159 -18.21 7.89 12.29
CA LEU A 159 -17.43 6.87 11.62
C LEU A 159 -18.03 5.47 11.86
N GLY A 160 -18.27 4.74 10.78
CA GLY A 160 -18.88 3.39 10.81
C GLY A 160 -20.41 3.39 10.72
N ASP A 161 -21.05 4.56 10.65
CA ASP A 161 -22.50 4.65 10.38
C ASP A 161 -22.76 4.32 8.90
N PRO A 162 -23.66 3.37 8.57
CA PRO A 162 -24.04 3.09 7.19
C PRO A 162 -24.63 4.28 6.42
N ALA A 163 -25.11 5.32 7.12
CA ALA A 163 -25.57 6.57 6.52
C ALA A 163 -24.41 7.53 6.16
N GLU A 164 -23.18 7.27 6.65
CA GLU A 164 -21.98 8.01 6.19
C GLU A 164 -21.76 7.75 4.69
N ARG A 165 -21.51 8.81 3.95
CA ARG A 165 -21.57 8.80 2.49
C ARG A 165 -20.59 7.81 1.84
N LEU A 166 -19.34 7.76 2.29
CA LEU A 166 -18.33 6.87 1.71
C LEU A 166 -18.62 5.42 2.06
N LEU A 167 -18.98 5.15 3.32
CA LEU A 167 -19.34 3.81 3.77
C LEU A 167 -20.63 3.34 3.10
N GLY A 168 -21.64 4.20 3.04
CA GLY A 168 -22.89 3.91 2.32
C GLY A 168 -22.62 3.49 0.87
N ALA A 169 -21.77 4.22 0.16
CA ALA A 169 -21.39 3.86 -1.22
C ALA A 169 -20.60 2.55 -1.35
N ALA A 170 -19.98 2.07 -0.30
CA ALA A 170 -19.31 0.76 -0.28
C ALA A 170 -20.26 -0.39 0.02
N LEU A 171 -21.39 -0.12 0.67
CA LEU A 171 -22.39 -1.13 1.10
C LEU A 171 -23.48 -1.39 0.05
N TYR A 172 -23.69 -0.45 -0.88
CA TYR A 172 -24.73 -0.51 -1.94
C TYR A 172 -24.14 -0.42 -3.35
#